data_87921c3daace079a323c7e86701ae407
#
_entry.id   87921c3daace079a323c7e86701ae407
#
_cell.length_a   1.000
_cell.length_b   1.000
_cell.length_c   1.000
_cell.angle_alpha   90.00
_cell.angle_beta   90.00
_cell.angle_gamma   90.00
#
_symmetry.space_group_name_H-M   'P 1'
#
loop_
_entity.id
_entity.type
_entity.pdbx_description
1 polymer ?
#
loop_
_entity_poly.entity_id
_entity_poly.type
_entity_poly.pdbx_seq_one_letter_code
_entity_poly.pdbx_strand_id
1 'polypeptide(L)'
;MKLILILAIVVVYGFPQAAPIAAQATPTLPIDPICDEIAKFISGIPCTAENLMALQETPEWKKSADGLEKHWADLESKRLQPMRAWAEAELAEPKAATKVLFYPFGGPDFLTAFDLFPNADTYVLLGLEFVGKLPEFDKAAPDAPRHVETYLANLNAALSDFFNKSYFITKNMDATLTSDKVDGVLPVICFFLKRTNNTISAVKRCEFLDKGELMEYDYSLPRKRVRRPSGIKIEFFANGTNRLRTLYYFSCDLVDDVFKKDSTLYLYLDGLEFETTFIKSASYLMHFREFSSIRDMILNKSRFVLEDDTGIPFRYFPAKDWDAQLYGAYIKPVSDFKGVEQFDLEAAYADAAKVKKLPFHLGYHWGTNKDSILYFKKKSARAAR
;
A
#
# COMPACT_ATOMS: atom_id res chain seq x y z
N MET A 1 -18.76 -87.43 35.39
CA MET A 1 -18.44 -85.98 35.37
C MET A 1 -17.31 -85.79 34.35
N LYS A 2 -17.65 -85.33 33.15
CA LYS A 2 -16.65 -85.00 32.08
C LYS A 2 -16.39 -83.51 32.11
N LEU A 3 -15.18 -83.14 32.36
CA LEU A 3 -14.72 -81.76 32.34
C LEU A 3 -14.42 -81.38 30.87
N ILE A 4 -15.14 -80.41 30.35
CA ILE A 4 -14.88 -79.85 28.99
C ILE A 4 -13.97 -78.62 29.17
N LEU A 5 -12.74 -78.72 28.62
CA LEU A 5 -11.76 -77.61 28.57
C LEU A 5 -12.05 -76.76 27.32
N ILE A 6 -12.50 -75.54 27.49
CA ILE A 6 -12.68 -74.61 26.38
C ILE A 6 -11.36 -73.81 26.19
N LEU A 7 -10.71 -74.02 25.05
CA LEU A 7 -9.51 -73.32 24.63
C LEU A 7 -9.94 -72.02 23.92
N ALA A 8 -9.71 -70.90 24.52
CA ALA A 8 -9.94 -69.56 23.88
C ALA A 8 -8.73 -69.17 23.01
N ILE A 9 -8.93 -69.16 21.71
CA ILE A 9 -7.91 -68.62 20.76
C ILE A 9 -8.09 -67.12 20.71
N VAL A 10 -7.08 -66.35 21.20
CA VAL A 10 -7.01 -64.92 21.04
C VAL A 10 -6.31 -64.62 19.71
N VAL A 11 -7.08 -64.18 18.73
CA VAL A 11 -6.57 -63.69 17.45
C VAL A 11 -6.16 -62.23 17.65
N VAL A 12 -4.86 -61.94 17.71
CA VAL A 12 -4.31 -60.56 17.75
C VAL A 12 -4.27 -60.04 16.32
N TYR A 13 -5.23 -59.19 15.98
CA TYR A 13 -5.14 -58.41 14.74
C TYR A 13 -4.08 -57.32 14.89
N GLY A 14 -2.91 -57.53 14.24
CA GLY A 14 -1.92 -56.47 14.08
C GLY A 14 -2.46 -55.38 13.14
N PHE A 15 -2.74 -54.18 13.65
CA PHE A 15 -2.98 -53.02 12.81
C PHE A 15 -1.67 -52.65 12.12
N PRO A 16 -1.65 -52.42 10.79
CA PRO A 16 -0.47 -51.91 10.13
C PRO A 16 -0.21 -50.50 10.68
N GLN A 17 0.98 -50.30 11.26
CA GLN A 17 1.45 -48.97 11.60
C GLN A 17 1.53 -48.14 10.30
N ALA A 18 0.73 -47.08 10.21
CA ALA A 18 0.86 -46.12 9.16
C ALA A 18 2.28 -45.50 9.21
N ALA A 19 3.00 -45.63 8.10
CA ALA A 19 4.30 -44.97 7.97
C ALA A 19 4.10 -43.44 8.17
N PRO A 20 5.03 -42.75 8.86
CA PRO A 20 4.94 -41.32 9.03
C PRO A 20 4.93 -40.66 7.63
N ILE A 21 3.84 -39.95 7.32
CA ILE A 21 3.76 -39.11 6.11
C ILE A 21 4.92 -38.11 6.24
N ALA A 22 5.94 -38.27 5.40
CA ALA A 22 7.02 -37.30 5.32
C ALA A 22 6.36 -35.93 5.07
N ALA A 23 6.57 -35.00 6.00
CA ALA A 23 6.11 -33.63 5.83
C ALA A 23 6.72 -33.12 4.52
N GLN A 24 5.89 -32.95 3.49
CA GLN A 24 6.32 -32.30 2.26
C GLN A 24 6.77 -30.91 2.67
N ALA A 25 8.05 -30.59 2.43
CA ALA A 25 8.56 -29.24 2.64
C ALA A 25 7.68 -28.27 1.86
N THR A 26 7.02 -27.36 2.56
CA THR A 26 6.22 -26.31 1.93
C THR A 26 7.16 -25.56 0.98
N PRO A 27 6.81 -25.40 -0.30
CA PRO A 27 7.68 -24.69 -1.24
C PRO A 27 7.92 -23.28 -0.68
N THR A 28 9.18 -22.94 -0.42
CA THR A 28 9.58 -21.59 -0.01
C THR A 28 9.47 -20.69 -1.23
N LEU A 29 8.73 -19.58 -1.09
CA LEU A 29 8.67 -18.55 -2.13
C LEU A 29 10.09 -18.00 -2.39
N PRO A 30 10.41 -17.64 -3.64
CA PRO A 30 11.69 -17.01 -3.95
C PRO A 30 11.81 -15.68 -3.20
N ILE A 31 13.02 -15.34 -2.79
CA ILE A 31 13.35 -14.06 -2.14
C ILE A 31 14.37 -13.37 -3.05
N ASP A 32 14.20 -12.08 -3.29
CA ASP A 32 15.26 -11.23 -3.83
C ASP A 32 16.19 -10.85 -2.67
N PRO A 33 17.32 -11.55 -2.50
CA PRO A 33 18.14 -11.36 -1.32
C PRO A 33 18.81 -9.99 -1.28
N ILE A 34 19.02 -9.38 -2.44
CA ILE A 34 19.66 -8.06 -2.52
C ILE A 34 18.65 -6.98 -2.10
N CYS A 35 17.50 -6.95 -2.75
CA CYS A 35 16.48 -5.94 -2.48
C CYS A 35 15.90 -6.10 -1.06
N ASP A 36 15.67 -7.32 -0.59
CA ASP A 36 15.10 -7.56 0.74
C ASP A 36 16.06 -7.15 1.86
N GLU A 37 17.34 -7.48 1.75
CA GLU A 37 18.33 -7.12 2.76
C GLU A 37 18.63 -5.61 2.80
N ILE A 38 18.70 -4.94 1.65
CA ILE A 38 18.81 -3.47 1.59
C ILE A 38 17.56 -2.83 2.22
N ALA A 39 16.38 -3.34 1.91
CA ALA A 39 15.13 -2.85 2.49
C ALA A 39 15.08 -3.01 4.01
N LYS A 40 15.56 -4.16 4.57
CA LYS A 40 15.73 -4.33 6.03
C LYS A 40 16.66 -3.27 6.60
N PHE A 41 17.85 -3.12 6.00
CA PHE A 41 18.87 -2.21 6.48
C PHE A 41 18.38 -0.76 6.58
N ILE A 42 17.76 -0.24 5.51
CA ILE A 42 17.22 1.12 5.51
C ILE A 42 15.98 1.30 6.41
N SER A 43 15.32 0.21 6.78
CA SER A 43 14.20 0.19 7.72
C SER A 43 14.61 0.09 9.19
N GLY A 44 15.94 0.03 9.48
CA GLY A 44 16.46 -0.18 10.83
C GLY A 44 16.19 -1.59 11.36
N ILE A 45 15.99 -2.57 10.46
CA ILE A 45 15.80 -3.97 10.79
C ILE A 45 17.12 -4.72 10.53
N PRO A 46 17.59 -5.58 11.46
CA PRO A 46 18.81 -6.36 11.25
C PRO A 46 18.79 -7.16 9.96
N CYS A 47 19.88 -7.11 9.22
CA CYS A 47 20.06 -7.81 7.94
C CYS A 47 21.24 -8.79 8.03
N THR A 48 21.30 -9.73 7.08
CA THR A 48 22.31 -10.80 7.05
C THR A 48 23.28 -10.71 5.86
N ALA A 49 23.07 -9.73 4.96
CA ALA A 49 23.95 -9.52 3.83
C ALA A 49 25.36 -9.08 4.30
N GLU A 50 26.39 -9.78 3.86
CA GLU A 50 27.78 -9.59 4.33
C GLU A 50 28.29 -8.15 4.17
N ASN A 51 27.91 -7.48 3.09
CA ASN A 51 28.30 -6.09 2.83
C ASN A 51 27.62 -5.09 3.78
N LEU A 52 26.46 -5.42 4.38
CA LEU A 52 25.70 -4.58 5.28
C LEU A 52 25.93 -4.91 6.77
N MET A 53 26.35 -6.14 7.10
CA MET A 53 26.58 -6.59 8.48
C MET A 53 27.58 -5.70 9.23
N ALA A 54 28.68 -5.31 8.60
CA ALA A 54 29.66 -4.43 9.23
C ALA A 54 29.10 -3.01 9.45
N LEU A 55 28.27 -2.52 8.54
CA LEU A 55 27.67 -1.20 8.60
C LEU A 55 26.56 -1.12 9.66
N GLN A 56 25.79 -2.18 9.88
CA GLN A 56 24.75 -2.18 10.92
C GLN A 56 25.32 -2.23 12.35
N GLU A 57 26.59 -2.61 12.52
CA GLU A 57 27.26 -2.57 13.82
C GLU A 57 27.78 -1.16 14.18
N THR A 58 27.76 -0.22 13.24
CA THR A 58 28.21 1.16 13.48
C THR A 58 27.27 1.91 14.43
N PRO A 59 27.78 2.83 15.27
CA PRO A 59 26.95 3.68 16.13
C PRO A 59 25.93 4.50 15.36
N GLU A 60 26.28 4.95 14.15
CA GLU A 60 25.47 5.76 13.26
C GLU A 60 24.21 5.00 12.82
N TRP A 61 24.39 3.77 12.38
CA TRP A 61 23.25 2.93 11.97
C TRP A 61 22.36 2.60 13.17
N LYS A 62 22.94 2.18 14.31
CA LYS A 62 22.21 1.84 15.53
C LYS A 62 21.36 3.00 16.02
N LYS A 63 21.93 4.22 16.07
CA LYS A 63 21.21 5.44 16.44
C LYS A 63 20.03 5.73 15.50
N SER A 64 20.23 5.55 14.19
CA SER A 64 19.18 5.74 13.20
C SER A 64 18.08 4.68 13.34
N ALA A 65 18.44 3.42 13.53
CA ALA A 65 17.50 2.31 13.75
C ALA A 65 16.64 2.52 14.99
N ASP A 66 17.26 2.92 16.12
CA ASP A 66 16.54 3.23 17.37
C ASP A 66 15.56 4.41 17.18
N GLY A 67 15.96 5.43 16.42
CA GLY A 67 15.10 6.57 16.09
C GLY A 67 13.89 6.16 15.25
N LEU A 68 14.10 5.36 14.21
CA LEU A 68 13.05 4.83 13.36
C LEU A 68 12.09 3.92 14.15
N GLU A 69 12.62 3.06 15.04
CA GLU A 69 11.79 2.19 15.87
C GLU A 69 10.88 2.99 16.80
N LYS A 70 11.41 4.05 17.41
CA LYS A 70 10.62 4.95 18.28
C LYS A 70 9.49 5.63 17.48
N HIS A 71 9.79 6.17 16.30
CA HIS A 71 8.77 6.79 15.45
C HIS A 71 7.72 5.78 14.99
N TRP A 72 8.15 4.56 14.66
CA TRP A 72 7.25 3.50 14.25
C TRP A 72 6.32 3.05 15.39
N ALA A 73 6.86 2.85 16.59
CA ALA A 73 6.06 2.48 17.76
C ALA A 73 4.99 3.55 18.10
N ASP A 74 5.34 4.82 17.96
CA ASP A 74 4.40 5.93 18.15
C ASP A 74 3.30 5.95 17.08
N LEU A 75 3.67 5.76 15.80
CA LEU A 75 2.75 5.63 14.68
C LEU A 75 1.82 4.42 14.86
N GLU A 76 2.39 3.28 15.20
CA GLU A 76 1.66 2.03 15.45
C GLU A 76 0.57 2.21 16.50
N SER A 77 0.92 2.75 17.67
CA SER A 77 -0.01 2.90 18.78
C SER A 77 -1.08 3.97 18.54
N LYS A 78 -0.72 5.09 17.90
CA LYS A 78 -1.63 6.24 17.74
C LYS A 78 -2.51 6.18 16.49
N ARG A 79 -2.05 5.48 15.45
CA ARG A 79 -2.74 5.48 14.16
C ARG A 79 -3.00 4.09 13.59
N LEU A 80 -1.95 3.26 13.41
CA LEU A 80 -2.10 2.02 12.65
C LEU A 80 -2.97 1.00 13.36
N GLN A 81 -2.75 0.76 14.64
CA GLN A 81 -3.56 -0.17 15.42
C GLN A 81 -5.05 0.25 15.48
N PRO A 82 -5.42 1.51 15.82
CA PRO A 82 -6.81 1.97 15.74
C PRO A 82 -7.40 1.88 14.32
N MET A 83 -6.60 2.16 13.28
CA MET A 83 -7.04 2.09 11.88
C MET A 83 -7.35 0.64 11.46
N ARG A 84 -6.49 -0.32 11.79
CA ARG A 84 -6.74 -1.74 11.51
C ARG A 84 -7.98 -2.26 12.26
N ALA A 85 -8.13 -1.91 13.52
CA ALA A 85 -9.31 -2.30 14.31
C ALA A 85 -10.61 -1.74 13.71
N TRP A 86 -10.58 -0.48 13.27
CA TRP A 86 -11.70 0.14 12.56
C TRP A 86 -11.97 -0.55 11.22
N ALA A 87 -10.93 -0.83 10.43
CA ALA A 87 -11.07 -1.50 9.14
C ALA A 87 -11.64 -2.92 9.27
N GLU A 88 -11.28 -3.65 10.34
CA GLU A 88 -11.90 -4.96 10.63
C GLU A 88 -13.41 -4.84 10.91
N ALA A 89 -13.81 -3.82 11.65
CA ALA A 89 -15.22 -3.63 12.02
C ALA A 89 -16.06 -3.08 10.87
N GLU A 90 -15.53 -2.13 10.09
CA GLU A 90 -16.33 -1.33 9.15
C GLU A 90 -16.13 -1.72 7.68
N LEU A 91 -15.00 -2.35 7.32
CA LEU A 91 -14.63 -2.70 5.94
C LEU A 91 -14.63 -4.22 5.68
N ALA A 92 -15.34 -5.02 6.45
CA ALA A 92 -15.32 -6.49 6.33
C ALA A 92 -15.68 -6.96 4.91
N GLU A 93 -16.72 -6.40 4.30
CA GLU A 93 -17.14 -6.77 2.94
C GLU A 93 -16.12 -6.37 1.87
N PRO A 94 -15.68 -5.09 1.75
CA PRO A 94 -14.68 -4.73 0.76
C PRO A 94 -13.34 -5.44 1.01
N LYS A 95 -12.90 -5.64 2.25
CA LYS A 95 -11.67 -6.41 2.56
C LYS A 95 -11.72 -7.85 2.06
N ALA A 96 -12.88 -8.49 2.14
CA ALA A 96 -13.07 -9.86 1.65
C ALA A 96 -13.16 -9.93 0.11
N ALA A 97 -13.73 -8.92 -0.52
CA ALA A 97 -13.95 -8.87 -1.96
C ALA A 97 -12.73 -8.41 -2.74
N THR A 98 -11.93 -7.47 -2.18
CA THR A 98 -10.84 -6.81 -2.89
C THR A 98 -9.73 -7.77 -3.28
N LYS A 99 -9.60 -8.00 -4.59
CA LYS A 99 -8.45 -8.67 -5.20
C LYS A 99 -7.42 -7.66 -5.69
N VAL A 100 -7.88 -6.61 -6.34
CA VAL A 100 -7.06 -5.50 -6.80
C VAL A 100 -7.51 -4.23 -6.09
N LEU A 101 -6.60 -3.62 -5.33
CA LEU A 101 -6.78 -2.30 -4.74
C LEU A 101 -6.17 -1.25 -5.65
N PHE A 102 -6.99 -0.32 -6.11
CA PHE A 102 -6.54 0.83 -6.90
C PHE A 102 -6.40 2.05 -5.99
N TYR A 103 -5.23 2.69 -6.00
CA TYR A 103 -4.93 3.85 -5.18
C TYR A 103 -4.30 4.97 -6.01
N PRO A 104 -5.11 5.75 -6.75
CA PRO A 104 -4.64 6.94 -7.45
C PRO A 104 -4.28 8.05 -6.45
N PHE A 105 -3.34 8.90 -6.81
CA PHE A 105 -2.86 10.04 -6.01
C PHE A 105 -2.22 9.68 -4.66
N GLY A 106 -2.02 8.39 -4.38
CA GLY A 106 -1.46 7.93 -3.10
C GLY A 106 0.06 8.10 -2.99
N GLY A 107 0.75 8.32 -4.11
CA GLY A 107 2.21 8.28 -4.11
C GLY A 107 2.75 6.96 -3.57
N PRO A 108 3.81 6.96 -2.75
CA PRO A 108 4.39 5.74 -2.18
C PRO A 108 3.64 5.19 -0.95
N ASP A 109 2.42 5.63 -0.66
CA ASP A 109 1.68 5.27 0.56
C ASP A 109 1.14 3.82 0.53
N PHE A 110 2.04 2.87 0.40
CA PHE A 110 1.68 1.46 0.54
C PHE A 110 1.18 1.11 1.94
N LEU A 111 1.69 1.79 2.98
CA LEU A 111 1.35 1.47 4.37
C LEU A 111 -0.15 1.58 4.64
N THR A 112 -0.76 2.72 4.30
CA THR A 112 -2.20 2.92 4.53
C THR A 112 -3.03 1.95 3.68
N ALA A 113 -2.64 1.74 2.42
CA ALA A 113 -3.30 0.79 1.53
C ALA A 113 -3.28 -0.65 2.08
N PHE A 114 -2.12 -1.08 2.59
CA PHE A 114 -1.96 -2.43 3.15
C PHE A 114 -2.71 -2.62 4.46
N ASP A 115 -2.65 -1.66 5.37
CA ASP A 115 -3.32 -1.75 6.68
C ASP A 115 -4.85 -1.74 6.55
N LEU A 116 -5.40 -1.00 5.57
CA LEU A 116 -6.84 -1.00 5.31
C LEU A 116 -7.30 -2.24 4.54
N PHE A 117 -6.49 -2.73 3.59
CA PHE A 117 -6.84 -3.85 2.71
C PHE A 117 -5.76 -4.94 2.68
N PRO A 118 -5.42 -5.58 3.81
CA PRO A 118 -4.31 -6.53 3.90
C PRO A 118 -4.54 -7.81 3.10
N ASN A 119 -5.75 -8.03 2.60
CA ASN A 119 -6.13 -9.23 1.85
C ASN A 119 -6.07 -9.07 0.33
N ALA A 120 -5.78 -7.88 -0.18
CA ALA A 120 -5.62 -7.68 -1.62
C ALA A 120 -4.45 -8.52 -2.18
N ASP A 121 -4.64 -9.06 -3.38
CA ASP A 121 -3.61 -9.78 -4.12
C ASP A 121 -2.69 -8.80 -4.86
N THR A 122 -3.27 -7.68 -5.30
CA THR A 122 -2.57 -6.66 -6.09
C THR A 122 -2.90 -5.26 -5.57
N TYR A 123 -1.88 -4.45 -5.42
CA TYR A 123 -1.96 -3.04 -5.09
C TYR A 123 -1.45 -2.24 -6.29
N VAL A 124 -2.23 -1.27 -6.76
CA VAL A 124 -1.85 -0.39 -7.87
C VAL A 124 -1.86 1.05 -7.38
N LEU A 125 -0.68 1.59 -7.13
CA LEU A 125 -0.46 2.93 -6.62
C LEU A 125 0.00 3.85 -7.75
N LEU A 126 -0.54 5.07 -7.79
CA LEU A 126 -0.13 6.09 -8.74
C LEU A 126 0.33 7.35 -8.00
N GLY A 127 1.37 7.99 -8.54
CA GLY A 127 1.90 9.25 -8.02
C GLY A 127 2.71 10.00 -9.08
N LEU A 128 3.12 11.22 -8.75
CA LEU A 128 3.93 12.05 -9.65
C LEU A 128 5.43 11.75 -9.51
N GLU A 129 5.84 11.28 -8.34
CA GLU A 129 7.23 11.09 -7.98
C GLU A 129 7.85 9.95 -8.81
N PHE A 130 9.12 10.11 -9.18
CA PHE A 130 9.81 9.07 -9.96
C PHE A 130 10.16 7.85 -9.10
N VAL A 131 10.26 6.70 -9.73
CA VAL A 131 10.49 5.41 -9.07
C VAL A 131 11.82 5.38 -8.31
N GLY A 132 12.91 5.82 -8.96
CA GLY A 132 14.26 5.79 -8.39
C GLY A 132 14.87 4.40 -8.27
N LYS A 133 15.77 4.24 -7.28
CA LYS A 133 16.48 2.99 -6.99
C LYS A 133 16.80 2.83 -5.51
N LEU A 134 17.04 1.60 -5.08
CA LEU A 134 17.59 1.32 -3.75
C LEU A 134 19.04 1.81 -3.65
N PRO A 135 19.49 2.20 -2.44
CA PRO A 135 20.88 2.64 -2.24
C PRO A 135 21.86 1.49 -2.40
N GLU A 136 23.07 1.85 -2.82
CA GLU A 136 24.22 0.99 -2.79
C GLU A 136 25.16 1.46 -1.68
N PHE A 137 25.50 0.57 -0.74
CA PHE A 137 26.43 0.86 0.34
C PHE A 137 27.71 0.07 0.13
N ASP A 138 28.83 0.79 -0.05
CA ASP A 138 30.17 0.16 -0.12
C ASP A 138 30.82 0.21 1.25
N LYS A 139 30.89 -0.95 1.92
CA LYS A 139 31.55 -1.09 3.24
C LYS A 139 33.05 -0.76 3.23
N ALA A 140 33.69 -0.79 2.07
CA ALA A 140 35.10 -0.50 1.92
C ALA A 140 35.40 1.00 1.74
N ALA A 141 34.38 1.83 1.50
CA ALA A 141 34.57 3.27 1.39
C ALA A 141 35.02 3.86 2.73
N PRO A 142 36.03 4.74 2.76
CA PRO A 142 36.57 5.31 4.01
C PRO A 142 35.54 6.07 4.86
N ASP A 143 34.49 6.60 4.23
CA ASP A 143 33.41 7.39 4.83
C ASP A 143 32.07 6.64 4.87
N ALA A 144 32.09 5.32 4.68
CA ALA A 144 30.85 4.50 4.61
C ALA A 144 29.88 4.72 5.80
N PRO A 145 30.30 4.80 7.08
CA PRO A 145 29.39 5.06 8.19
C PRO A 145 28.70 6.41 8.08
N ARG A 146 29.41 7.45 7.65
CA ARG A 146 28.86 8.79 7.45
C ARG A 146 27.88 8.81 6.26
N HIS A 147 28.17 8.09 5.20
CA HIS A 147 27.27 7.95 4.07
C HIS A 147 25.96 7.27 4.50
N VAL A 148 26.03 6.20 5.29
CA VAL A 148 24.86 5.53 5.87
C VAL A 148 24.04 6.48 6.75
N GLU A 149 24.70 7.21 7.68
CA GLU A 149 24.01 8.19 8.53
C GLU A 149 23.28 9.23 7.72
N THR A 150 23.95 9.81 6.72
CA THR A 150 23.38 10.84 5.83
C THR A 150 22.18 10.30 5.05
N TYR A 151 22.29 9.09 4.48
CA TYR A 151 21.19 8.47 3.74
C TYR A 151 19.98 8.22 4.63
N LEU A 152 20.18 7.64 5.80
CA LEU A 152 19.09 7.34 6.75
C LEU A 152 18.45 8.61 7.31
N ALA A 153 19.22 9.67 7.51
CA ALA A 153 18.68 10.97 7.88
C ALA A 153 17.79 11.57 6.77
N ASN A 154 18.20 11.47 5.51
CA ASN A 154 17.41 11.90 4.36
C ASN A 154 16.13 11.06 4.20
N LEU A 155 16.20 9.74 4.37
CA LEU A 155 15.03 8.86 4.34
C LEU A 155 14.06 9.21 5.47
N ASN A 156 14.54 9.43 6.68
CA ASN A 156 13.70 9.84 7.81
C ASN A 156 13.05 11.22 7.54
N ALA A 157 13.76 12.15 6.92
CA ALA A 157 13.20 13.44 6.50
C ALA A 157 12.08 13.25 5.45
N ALA A 158 12.27 12.37 4.47
CA ALA A 158 11.24 12.04 3.47
C ALA A 158 9.99 11.41 4.10
N LEU A 159 10.15 10.61 5.16
CA LEU A 159 9.06 9.97 5.90
C LEU A 159 8.40 10.88 6.95
N SER A 160 9.03 12.00 7.30
CA SER A 160 8.61 12.85 8.44
C SER A 160 7.18 13.37 8.30
N ASP A 161 6.79 13.87 7.13
CA ASP A 161 5.41 14.34 6.92
C ASP A 161 4.41 13.19 7.09
N PHE A 162 4.73 12.02 6.58
CA PHE A 162 3.87 10.85 6.71
C PHE A 162 3.72 10.40 8.17
N PHE A 163 4.80 10.33 8.93
CA PHE A 163 4.74 9.98 10.35
C PHE A 163 3.90 10.97 11.14
N ASN A 164 4.10 12.25 10.90
CA ASN A 164 3.42 13.31 11.65
C ASN A 164 2.00 13.58 11.15
N LYS A 165 1.75 13.59 9.82
CA LYS A 165 0.53 14.11 9.21
C LYS A 165 -0.31 13.05 8.49
N SER A 166 0.20 11.84 8.29
CA SER A 166 -0.42 10.74 7.55
C SER A 166 -0.44 10.85 6.02
N TYR A 167 0.20 11.83 5.44
CA TYR A 167 0.28 11.99 3.99
C TYR A 167 1.64 12.56 3.59
N PHE A 168 1.98 12.40 2.32
CA PHE A 168 3.17 12.98 1.73
C PHE A 168 2.85 14.35 1.15
N ILE A 169 3.77 15.27 1.29
CA ILE A 169 3.70 16.60 0.65
C ILE A 169 4.65 16.58 -0.54
N THR A 170 4.13 16.58 -1.76
CA THR A 170 4.92 16.49 -3.00
C THR A 170 6.09 17.46 -3.02
N LYS A 171 5.88 18.73 -2.64
CA LYS A 171 6.96 19.71 -2.58
C LYS A 171 8.12 19.33 -1.64
N ASN A 172 7.81 18.68 -0.50
CA ASN A 172 8.83 18.22 0.44
C ASN A 172 9.50 16.94 -0.08
N MET A 173 8.73 16.06 -0.73
CA MET A 173 9.26 14.89 -1.39
C MET A 173 10.21 15.26 -2.53
N ASP A 174 9.87 16.23 -3.36
CA ASP A 174 10.74 16.74 -4.43
C ASP A 174 12.10 17.24 -3.88
N ALA A 175 12.13 17.77 -2.67
CA ALA A 175 13.35 18.22 -2.02
C ALA A 175 14.19 17.09 -1.38
N THR A 176 13.58 15.94 -1.08
CA THR A 176 14.22 14.82 -0.38
C THR A 176 14.44 13.59 -1.26
N LEU A 177 13.53 13.34 -2.22
CA LEU A 177 13.61 12.22 -3.15
C LEU A 177 14.43 12.57 -4.40
N THR A 178 15.61 13.15 -4.22
CA THR A 178 16.54 13.47 -5.29
C THR A 178 17.60 12.37 -5.41
N SER A 179 18.22 12.22 -6.57
CA SER A 179 19.20 11.18 -6.84
C SER A 179 20.47 11.23 -5.96
N ASP A 180 20.73 12.38 -5.36
CA ASP A 180 21.84 12.62 -4.44
C ASP A 180 21.48 12.41 -2.95
N LYS A 181 20.20 12.17 -2.65
CA LYS A 181 19.69 11.93 -1.28
C LYS A 181 19.01 10.57 -1.16
N VAL A 182 17.70 10.54 -1.41
CA VAL A 182 16.91 9.30 -1.49
C VAL A 182 16.41 9.20 -2.92
N ASP A 183 16.96 8.27 -3.69
CA ASP A 183 16.69 8.16 -5.12
C ASP A 183 15.27 7.62 -5.37
N GLY A 184 14.30 8.53 -5.42
CA GLY A 184 12.90 8.25 -5.74
C GLY A 184 12.10 7.56 -4.63
N VAL A 185 10.94 7.02 -4.99
CA VAL A 185 9.98 6.44 -4.04
C VAL A 185 10.24 4.99 -3.67
N LEU A 186 11.04 4.25 -4.44
CA LEU A 186 11.28 2.83 -4.19
C LEU A 186 11.81 2.55 -2.78
N PRO A 187 12.78 3.31 -2.23
CA PRO A 187 13.23 3.11 -0.85
C PRO A 187 12.11 3.30 0.19
N VAL A 188 11.19 4.25 -0.03
CA VAL A 188 10.04 4.51 0.84
C VAL A 188 9.06 3.35 0.81
N ILE A 189 8.74 2.82 -0.38
CA ILE A 189 7.86 1.67 -0.53
C ILE A 189 8.48 0.43 0.13
N CYS A 190 9.77 0.19 -0.09
CA CYS A 190 10.50 -0.93 0.52
C CYS A 190 10.55 -0.80 2.05
N PHE A 191 10.73 0.41 2.58
CA PHE A 191 10.62 0.69 4.01
C PHE A 191 9.26 0.25 4.56
N PHE A 192 8.16 0.63 3.95
CA PHE A 192 6.82 0.24 4.40
C PHE A 192 6.57 -1.27 4.28
N LEU A 193 7.04 -1.92 3.19
CA LEU A 193 6.98 -3.36 3.05
C LEU A 193 7.65 -4.08 4.23
N LYS A 194 8.84 -3.65 4.61
CA LYS A 194 9.56 -4.28 5.73
C LYS A 194 8.90 -3.99 7.09
N ARG A 195 8.46 -2.76 7.31
CA ARG A 195 7.79 -2.36 8.56
C ARG A 195 6.40 -2.97 8.73
N THR A 196 5.78 -3.44 7.66
CA THR A 196 4.55 -4.24 7.70
C THR A 196 4.80 -5.76 7.66
N ASN A 197 6.01 -6.18 8.03
CA ASN A 197 6.40 -7.59 8.14
C ASN A 197 6.24 -8.40 6.84
N ASN A 198 6.61 -7.81 5.71
CA ASN A 198 6.62 -8.47 4.42
C ASN A 198 8.05 -8.79 3.96
N THR A 199 8.20 -9.84 3.16
CA THR A 199 9.45 -10.21 2.48
C THR A 199 9.34 -9.91 0.99
N ILE A 200 10.36 -9.27 0.42
CA ILE A 200 10.42 -8.93 -1.00
C ILE A 200 10.91 -10.15 -1.77
N SER A 201 10.09 -10.59 -2.72
CA SER A 201 10.35 -11.76 -3.57
C SER A 201 11.03 -11.38 -4.89
N ALA A 202 10.60 -10.28 -5.49
CA ALA A 202 11.20 -9.75 -6.71
C ALA A 202 10.92 -8.26 -6.87
N VAL A 203 11.84 -7.55 -7.52
CA VAL A 203 11.66 -6.15 -7.93
C VAL A 203 11.94 -6.05 -9.43
N LYS A 204 10.99 -5.51 -10.18
CA LYS A 204 11.10 -5.35 -11.64
C LYS A 204 10.68 -3.95 -12.05
N ARG A 205 11.36 -3.39 -13.05
CA ARG A 205 10.91 -2.17 -13.70
C ARG A 205 9.79 -2.49 -14.68
N CYS A 206 8.88 -1.55 -14.86
CA CYS A 206 7.76 -1.66 -15.77
C CYS A 206 7.71 -0.48 -16.73
N GLU A 207 7.42 -0.76 -18.01
CA GLU A 207 7.15 0.25 -19.03
C GLU A 207 5.89 -0.14 -19.80
N PHE A 208 5.06 0.85 -20.14
CA PHE A 208 3.87 0.61 -20.93
C PHE A 208 4.23 0.54 -22.42
N LEU A 209 3.80 -0.53 -23.07
CA LEU A 209 3.82 -0.71 -24.50
C LEU A 209 2.56 -0.13 -25.13
N ASP A 210 2.57 -0.05 -26.47
CA ASP A 210 1.39 0.33 -27.23
C ASP A 210 0.22 -0.60 -26.87
N LYS A 211 -1.00 -0.05 -26.81
CA LYS A 211 -2.24 -0.74 -26.38
C LYS A 211 -2.34 -1.08 -24.87
N GLY A 212 -1.50 -0.51 -24.03
CA GLY A 212 -1.60 -0.70 -22.57
C GLY A 212 -1.00 -2.01 -22.07
N GLU A 213 -0.25 -2.74 -22.89
CA GLU A 213 0.52 -3.89 -22.41
C GLU A 213 1.65 -3.42 -21.49
N LEU A 214 1.98 -4.22 -20.46
CA LEU A 214 3.05 -3.92 -19.50
C LEU A 214 4.26 -4.81 -19.81
N MET A 215 5.38 -4.19 -20.11
CA MET A 215 6.66 -4.88 -20.24
C MET A 215 7.40 -4.80 -18.90
N GLU A 216 7.84 -5.95 -18.40
CA GLU A 216 8.65 -6.09 -17.19
C GLU A 216 10.10 -6.41 -17.55
N TYR A 217 11.06 -5.82 -16.85
CA TYR A 217 12.48 -6.11 -17.04
C TYR A 217 13.21 -5.99 -15.69
N ASP A 218 14.44 -6.55 -15.66
CA ASP A 218 15.24 -6.57 -14.46
C ASP A 218 15.47 -5.16 -13.91
N TYR A 219 15.24 -5.01 -12.62
CA TYR A 219 15.42 -3.75 -11.90
C TYR A 219 16.84 -3.18 -11.99
N SER A 220 17.87 -4.04 -12.02
CA SER A 220 19.29 -3.66 -12.10
C SER A 220 19.69 -3.10 -13.46
N LEU A 221 18.93 -3.37 -14.51
CA LEU A 221 19.25 -2.88 -15.85
C LEU A 221 19.09 -1.35 -15.94
N PRO A 222 20.00 -0.67 -16.66
CA PRO A 222 19.91 0.76 -16.85
C PRO A 222 18.64 1.15 -17.59
N ARG A 223 17.96 2.17 -17.09
CA ARG A 223 16.75 2.70 -17.72
C ARG A 223 17.06 3.24 -19.12
N LYS A 224 16.39 2.71 -20.14
CA LYS A 224 16.35 3.39 -21.43
C LYS A 224 15.57 4.70 -21.27
N ARG A 225 16.11 5.82 -21.72
CA ARG A 225 15.42 7.13 -21.70
C ARG A 225 14.23 7.09 -22.67
N VAL A 226 13.09 6.62 -22.18
CA VAL A 226 11.82 6.64 -22.94
C VAL A 226 10.90 7.64 -22.23
N ARG A 227 10.24 8.51 -23.01
CA ARG A 227 9.23 9.48 -22.51
C ARG A 227 7.87 8.80 -22.30
N ARG A 228 7.85 7.60 -21.72
CA ARG A 228 6.61 6.88 -21.42
C ARG A 228 6.42 6.80 -19.90
N PRO A 229 5.18 6.77 -19.40
CA PRO A 229 4.94 6.45 -18.00
C PRO A 229 5.67 5.16 -17.64
N SER A 230 6.32 5.15 -16.52
CA SER A 230 7.12 4.01 -16.08
C SER A 230 6.81 3.71 -14.63
N GLY A 231 7.06 2.49 -14.21
CA GLY A 231 6.76 2.05 -12.89
C GLY A 231 7.72 1.00 -12.38
N ILE A 232 7.31 0.45 -11.26
CA ILE A 232 7.95 -0.70 -10.63
C ILE A 232 6.89 -1.70 -10.26
N LYS A 233 7.23 -2.98 -10.39
CA LYS A 233 6.50 -4.11 -9.84
C LYS A 233 7.32 -4.71 -8.70
N ILE A 234 6.70 -4.88 -7.55
CA ILE A 234 7.30 -5.57 -6.42
C ILE A 234 6.43 -6.78 -6.10
N GLU A 235 7.01 -7.96 -6.15
CA GLU A 235 6.38 -9.18 -5.65
C GLU A 235 6.83 -9.40 -4.21
N PHE A 236 5.89 -9.68 -3.32
CA PHE A 236 6.14 -9.80 -1.90
C PHE A 236 5.16 -10.76 -1.23
N PHE A 237 5.48 -11.20 -0.04
CA PHE A 237 4.58 -12.01 0.80
C PHE A 237 4.72 -11.62 2.27
N ALA A 238 3.64 -11.74 3.03
CA ALA A 238 3.70 -11.56 4.48
C ALA A 238 4.46 -12.73 5.13
N ASN A 239 5.36 -12.43 6.06
CA ASN A 239 6.13 -13.44 6.77
C ASN A 239 5.21 -14.46 7.44
N GLY A 240 5.56 -15.72 7.31
CA GLY A 240 4.73 -16.83 7.78
C GLY A 240 3.59 -17.24 6.84
N THR A 241 3.50 -16.66 5.64
CA THR A 241 2.53 -17.05 4.60
C THR A 241 3.23 -17.45 3.32
N ASN A 242 2.52 -18.22 2.47
CA ASN A 242 2.97 -18.59 1.12
C ASN A 242 2.14 -17.88 0.04
N ARG A 243 1.45 -16.80 0.39
CA ARG A 243 0.63 -16.04 -0.56
C ARG A 243 1.45 -14.92 -1.17
N LEU A 244 1.86 -15.10 -2.41
CA LEU A 244 2.51 -14.06 -3.20
C LEU A 244 1.51 -12.96 -3.55
N ARG A 245 1.94 -11.70 -3.40
CA ARG A 245 1.19 -10.49 -3.72
C ARG A 245 2.02 -9.59 -4.62
N THR A 246 1.36 -8.70 -5.31
CA THR A 246 2.00 -7.76 -6.22
C THR A 246 1.68 -6.32 -5.84
N LEU A 247 2.69 -5.48 -5.84
CA LEU A 247 2.53 -4.03 -5.77
C LEU A 247 3.07 -3.42 -7.05
N TYR A 248 2.24 -2.64 -7.71
CA TYR A 248 2.65 -1.73 -8.79
C TYR A 248 2.67 -0.30 -8.27
N TYR A 249 3.71 0.42 -8.59
CA TYR A 249 3.74 1.88 -8.49
C TYR A 249 4.05 2.46 -9.85
N PHE A 250 3.23 3.37 -10.34
CA PHE A 250 3.45 4.07 -11.60
C PHE A 250 3.62 5.56 -11.38
N SER A 251 4.72 6.11 -11.93
CA SER A 251 4.98 7.55 -11.97
C SER A 251 4.25 8.14 -13.17
N CYS A 252 3.18 8.87 -12.91
CA CYS A 252 2.30 9.38 -13.98
C CYS A 252 1.51 10.61 -13.54
N ASP A 253 1.10 11.41 -14.52
CA ASP A 253 0.13 12.48 -14.38
C ASP A 253 -1.25 11.97 -14.84
N LEU A 254 -2.29 12.32 -14.08
CA LEU A 254 -3.67 11.89 -14.32
C LEU A 254 -4.57 13.01 -14.88
N VAL A 255 -3.98 14.16 -15.23
CA VAL A 255 -4.71 15.25 -15.89
C VAL A 255 -5.21 14.78 -17.27
N ASP A 256 -6.42 15.14 -17.66
CA ASP A 256 -7.11 14.66 -18.87
C ASP A 256 -6.29 14.87 -20.16
N ASP A 257 -5.43 15.91 -20.21
CA ASP A 257 -4.55 16.14 -21.36
C ASP A 257 -3.47 15.07 -21.55
N VAL A 258 -3.08 14.37 -20.47
CA VAL A 258 -2.11 13.27 -20.45
C VAL A 258 -2.83 11.92 -20.34
N PHE A 259 -3.80 11.81 -19.46
CA PHE A 259 -4.59 10.59 -19.22
C PHE A 259 -5.76 10.47 -20.19
N LYS A 260 -5.45 10.43 -21.50
CA LYS A 260 -6.44 10.27 -22.56
C LYS A 260 -6.84 8.81 -22.74
N LYS A 261 -8.04 8.57 -23.28
CA LYS A 261 -8.59 7.23 -23.53
C LYS A 261 -7.74 6.34 -24.43
N ASP A 262 -6.87 6.91 -25.20
CA ASP A 262 -5.89 6.22 -26.09
C ASP A 262 -4.48 6.18 -25.51
N SER A 263 -4.23 6.80 -24.34
CA SER A 263 -2.93 6.72 -23.69
C SER A 263 -2.65 5.31 -23.15
N THR A 264 -1.41 4.90 -23.19
CA THR A 264 -1.00 3.54 -22.78
C THR A 264 -1.37 3.23 -21.33
N LEU A 265 -1.26 4.22 -20.43
CA LEU A 265 -1.67 4.07 -19.01
C LEU A 265 -3.19 3.92 -18.90
N TYR A 266 -3.96 4.74 -19.62
CA TYR A 266 -5.42 4.62 -19.59
C TYR A 266 -5.86 3.23 -20.05
N LEU A 267 -5.32 2.74 -21.19
CA LEU A 267 -5.66 1.43 -21.73
C LEU A 267 -5.29 0.29 -20.78
N TYR A 268 -4.14 0.40 -20.09
CA TYR A 268 -3.76 -0.56 -19.06
C TYR A 268 -4.76 -0.57 -17.88
N LEU A 269 -5.10 0.60 -17.33
CA LEU A 269 -6.02 0.71 -16.20
C LEU A 269 -7.46 0.35 -16.58
N ASP A 270 -7.85 0.61 -17.83
CA ASP A 270 -9.17 0.22 -18.34
C ASP A 270 -9.29 -1.31 -18.49
N GLY A 271 -8.20 -1.98 -18.88
CA GLY A 271 -8.10 -3.44 -18.88
C GLY A 271 -7.95 -4.09 -17.50
N LEU A 272 -7.63 -3.30 -16.46
CA LEU A 272 -7.43 -3.82 -15.11
C LEU A 272 -8.77 -3.98 -14.38
N GLU A 273 -9.03 -5.16 -13.88
CA GLU A 273 -10.21 -5.45 -13.07
C GLU A 273 -9.95 -5.06 -11.61
N PHE A 274 -10.40 -3.87 -11.19
CA PHE A 274 -10.36 -3.46 -9.79
C PHE A 274 -11.76 -3.20 -9.24
N GLU A 275 -12.04 -3.74 -8.06
CA GLU A 275 -13.34 -3.57 -7.41
C GLU A 275 -13.32 -2.49 -6.33
N THR A 276 -12.15 -2.19 -5.79
CA THR A 276 -12.00 -1.24 -4.69
C THR A 276 -11.01 -0.15 -5.07
N THR A 277 -11.44 1.09 -4.89
CA THR A 277 -10.56 2.26 -4.97
C THR A 277 -10.44 2.91 -3.60
N PHE A 278 -9.21 3.21 -3.21
CA PHE A 278 -8.88 4.01 -2.04
C PHE A 278 -8.30 5.35 -2.46
N ILE A 279 -8.77 6.45 -1.88
CA ILE A 279 -8.32 7.81 -2.20
C ILE A 279 -8.12 8.57 -0.91
N LYS A 280 -6.96 9.18 -0.75
CA LYS A 280 -6.61 9.98 0.42
C LYS A 280 -5.69 11.12 0.04
N SER A 281 -5.95 12.31 0.57
CA SER A 281 -5.10 13.49 0.38
C SER A 281 -4.83 13.80 -1.10
N ALA A 282 -5.87 13.66 -1.94
CA ALA A 282 -5.81 13.81 -3.39
C ALA A 282 -5.89 15.26 -3.86
N SER A 283 -5.61 16.23 -2.98
CA SER A 283 -5.58 17.68 -3.30
C SER A 283 -6.83 18.20 -4.00
N TYR A 284 -7.97 17.55 -3.80
CA TYR A 284 -9.25 17.86 -4.45
C TYR A 284 -9.17 17.86 -6.00
N LEU A 285 -8.20 17.18 -6.59
CA LEU A 285 -7.96 17.23 -8.04
C LEU A 285 -9.19 16.76 -8.83
N MET A 286 -9.87 15.72 -8.37
CA MET A 286 -11.07 15.21 -9.05
C MET A 286 -12.32 16.09 -8.89
N HIS A 287 -12.23 17.21 -8.17
CA HIS A 287 -13.27 18.25 -8.16
C HIS A 287 -13.28 19.06 -9.46
N PHE A 288 -12.16 19.11 -10.16
CA PHE A 288 -11.97 19.87 -11.37
C PHE A 288 -12.26 19.01 -12.63
N ARG A 289 -12.62 19.70 -13.71
CA ARG A 289 -12.97 19.08 -14.99
C ARG A 289 -11.77 18.35 -15.60
N GLU A 290 -10.59 18.86 -15.38
CA GLU A 290 -9.32 18.37 -15.93
C GLU A 290 -8.92 16.98 -15.40
N PHE A 291 -9.68 16.41 -14.46
CA PHE A 291 -9.51 15.06 -13.92
C PHE A 291 -10.79 14.21 -14.10
N SER A 292 -11.60 14.56 -15.09
CA SER A 292 -12.86 13.84 -15.35
C SER A 292 -12.62 12.41 -15.79
N SER A 293 -11.60 12.13 -16.59
CA SER A 293 -11.33 10.79 -17.13
C SER A 293 -11.03 9.79 -16.03
N ILE A 294 -10.17 10.14 -15.06
CA ILE A 294 -9.86 9.25 -13.94
C ILE A 294 -11.04 9.11 -12.98
N ARG A 295 -11.77 10.20 -12.69
CA ARG A 295 -12.98 10.15 -11.87
C ARG A 295 -14.02 9.22 -12.46
N ASP A 296 -14.31 9.35 -13.76
CA ASP A 296 -15.32 8.54 -14.44
C ASP A 296 -14.88 7.05 -14.50
N MET A 297 -13.59 6.78 -14.71
CA MET A 297 -13.06 5.42 -14.67
C MET A 297 -13.31 4.79 -13.29
N ILE A 298 -13.01 5.49 -12.20
CA ILE A 298 -13.22 4.99 -10.83
C ILE A 298 -14.71 4.73 -10.59
N LEU A 299 -15.59 5.70 -10.90
CA LEU A 299 -17.02 5.56 -10.70
C LEU A 299 -17.64 4.42 -11.52
N ASN A 300 -17.09 4.14 -12.71
CA ASN A 300 -17.59 3.05 -13.56
C ASN A 300 -17.11 1.68 -13.08
N LYS A 301 -15.85 1.54 -12.71
CA LYS A 301 -15.22 0.25 -12.41
C LYS A 301 -15.36 -0.17 -10.95
N SER A 302 -15.28 0.77 -10.01
CA SER A 302 -15.29 0.43 -8.58
C SER A 302 -16.66 -0.01 -8.10
N ARG A 303 -16.69 -1.09 -7.36
CA ARG A 303 -17.83 -1.50 -6.52
C ARG A 303 -17.77 -0.81 -5.16
N PHE A 304 -16.56 -0.60 -4.66
CA PHE A 304 -16.30 0.06 -3.38
C PHE A 304 -15.36 1.24 -3.59
N VAL A 305 -15.69 2.38 -3.01
CA VAL A 305 -14.81 3.54 -2.93
C VAL A 305 -14.67 3.93 -1.47
N LEU A 306 -13.45 4.00 -0.98
CA LEU A 306 -13.10 4.52 0.32
C LEU A 306 -12.26 5.78 0.11
N GLU A 307 -12.71 6.91 0.62
CA GLU A 307 -11.99 8.17 0.40
C GLU A 307 -12.10 9.12 1.58
N ASP A 308 -11.19 10.10 1.64
CA ASP A 308 -11.39 11.30 2.45
C ASP A 308 -12.12 12.39 1.63
N ASP A 309 -12.42 13.55 2.22
CA ASP A 309 -13.12 14.65 1.55
C ASP A 309 -12.38 15.25 0.35
N THR A 310 -11.12 14.87 0.13
CA THR A 310 -10.28 15.37 -0.97
C THR A 310 -10.42 14.54 -2.26
N GLY A 311 -11.18 13.45 -2.20
CA GLY A 311 -11.36 12.50 -3.30
C GLY A 311 -12.34 12.97 -4.36
N ILE A 312 -13.26 12.10 -4.75
CA ILE A 312 -14.33 12.40 -5.70
C ILE A 312 -15.42 13.19 -4.98
N PRO A 313 -15.89 14.32 -5.51
CA PRO A 313 -16.95 15.09 -4.88
C PRO A 313 -18.20 14.27 -4.57
N PHE A 314 -18.78 14.45 -3.38
CA PHE A 314 -19.92 13.70 -2.86
C PHE A 314 -21.10 13.65 -3.83
N ARG A 315 -21.36 14.73 -4.62
CA ARG A 315 -22.43 14.80 -5.64
C ARG A 315 -22.35 13.74 -6.74
N TYR A 316 -21.19 13.09 -6.93
CA TYR A 316 -21.00 12.01 -7.91
C TYR A 316 -21.41 10.63 -7.37
N PHE A 317 -21.83 10.54 -6.10
CA PHE A 317 -22.35 9.33 -5.47
C PHE A 317 -23.86 9.42 -5.17
N PRO A 318 -24.72 9.53 -6.19
CA PRO A 318 -26.14 9.68 -5.97
C PRO A 318 -26.72 8.46 -5.22
N ALA A 319 -27.58 8.70 -4.25
CA ALA A 319 -28.17 7.68 -3.38
C ALA A 319 -28.97 6.59 -4.12
N LYS A 320 -29.38 6.84 -5.37
CA LYS A 320 -30.03 5.80 -6.20
C LYS A 320 -29.04 4.70 -6.65
N ASP A 321 -27.76 5.03 -6.82
CA ASP A 321 -26.71 4.14 -7.35
C ASP A 321 -25.72 3.69 -6.29
N TRP A 322 -25.60 4.44 -5.17
CA TRP A 322 -24.62 4.20 -4.12
C TRP A 322 -25.23 4.22 -2.73
N ASP A 323 -24.77 3.33 -1.87
CA ASP A 323 -24.92 3.41 -0.43
C ASP A 323 -23.69 4.11 0.15
N ALA A 324 -23.91 5.12 0.97
CA ALA A 324 -22.85 5.90 1.61
C ALA A 324 -22.84 5.69 3.12
N GLN A 325 -21.66 5.48 3.70
CA GLN A 325 -21.42 5.52 5.13
C GLN A 325 -20.35 6.58 5.44
N LEU A 326 -20.64 7.47 6.37
CA LEU A 326 -19.79 8.58 6.76
C LEU A 326 -19.15 8.31 8.12
N TYR A 327 -17.88 8.69 8.26
CA TYR A 327 -17.11 8.55 9.51
C TYR A 327 -16.36 9.84 9.82
N GLY A 328 -16.22 10.15 11.13
CA GLY A 328 -15.48 11.30 11.60
C GLY A 328 -16.28 12.60 11.57
N ALA A 329 -15.71 13.65 11.00
CA ALA A 329 -16.35 14.96 10.92
C ALA A 329 -15.89 15.72 9.68
N TYR A 330 -16.82 16.40 9.02
CA TYR A 330 -16.53 17.32 7.93
C TYR A 330 -17.29 18.63 8.17
N ILE A 331 -16.59 19.76 8.00
CA ILE A 331 -17.22 21.08 8.10
C ILE A 331 -16.97 21.87 6.82
N LYS A 332 -15.74 21.84 6.32
CA LYS A 332 -15.30 22.56 5.11
C LYS A 332 -13.96 22.01 4.64
N PRO A 333 -13.58 22.23 3.38
CA PRO A 333 -12.24 21.90 2.88
C PRO A 333 -11.12 22.55 3.69
N VAL A 334 -9.93 22.01 3.57
CA VAL A 334 -8.71 22.62 4.13
C VAL A 334 -8.51 24.00 3.49
N SER A 335 -8.13 24.99 4.29
CA SER A 335 -8.04 26.40 3.87
C SER A 335 -7.07 26.67 2.71
N ASP A 336 -6.14 25.76 2.48
CA ASP A 336 -5.12 25.87 1.40
C ASP A 336 -5.73 25.64 0.01
N PHE A 337 -6.92 25.02 -0.06
CA PHE A 337 -7.65 24.76 -1.31
C PHE A 337 -8.90 25.61 -1.38
N LYS A 338 -9.08 26.32 -2.51
CA LYS A 338 -10.21 27.22 -2.74
C LYS A 338 -11.08 26.69 -3.88
N GLY A 339 -12.39 26.97 -3.79
CA GLY A 339 -13.35 26.61 -4.85
C GLY A 339 -13.69 25.11 -4.88
N VAL A 340 -13.47 24.42 -3.77
CA VAL A 340 -13.70 22.97 -3.63
C VAL A 340 -14.72 22.66 -2.52
N GLU A 341 -15.53 23.63 -2.17
CA GLU A 341 -16.58 23.50 -1.17
C GLU A 341 -17.62 22.45 -1.59
N GLN A 342 -18.05 21.63 -0.64
CA GLN A 342 -19.03 20.56 -0.83
C GLN A 342 -20.20 20.77 0.13
N PHE A 343 -21.17 21.62 -0.24
CA PHE A 343 -22.35 21.92 0.58
C PHE A 343 -23.24 20.70 0.81
N ASP A 344 -23.28 19.79 -0.14
CA ASP A 344 -23.99 18.51 -0.05
C ASP A 344 -23.32 17.56 0.96
N LEU A 345 -22.01 17.52 0.99
CA LEU A 345 -21.23 16.76 1.98
C LEU A 345 -21.39 17.38 3.37
N GLU A 346 -21.32 18.71 3.48
CA GLU A 346 -21.56 19.42 4.74
C GLU A 346 -22.94 19.10 5.30
N ALA A 347 -23.98 19.16 4.46
CA ALA A 347 -25.34 18.78 4.84
C ALA A 347 -25.45 17.30 5.26
N ALA A 348 -24.74 16.40 4.59
CA ALA A 348 -24.72 14.98 4.96
C ALA A 348 -24.07 14.72 6.33
N TYR A 349 -23.01 15.44 6.67
CA TYR A 349 -22.35 15.37 7.99
C TYR A 349 -23.10 16.08 9.11
N ALA A 350 -24.01 17.01 8.77
CA ALA A 350 -24.86 17.67 9.77
C ALA A 350 -25.87 16.71 10.43
N ASP A 351 -26.21 15.59 9.77
CA ASP A 351 -27.06 14.52 10.33
C ASP A 351 -26.19 13.56 11.19
N ALA A 352 -25.96 13.96 12.43
CA ALA A 352 -25.12 13.20 13.37
C ALA A 352 -25.58 11.74 13.57
N ALA A 353 -26.83 11.40 13.30
CA ALA A 353 -27.33 10.02 13.42
C ALA A 353 -26.79 9.10 12.32
N LYS A 354 -26.32 9.66 11.22
CA LYS A 354 -25.76 8.92 10.07
C LYS A 354 -24.23 8.86 10.05
N VAL A 355 -23.57 9.59 10.96
CA VAL A 355 -22.13 9.68 10.99
C VAL A 355 -21.58 8.79 12.13
N LYS A 356 -20.67 7.89 11.77
CA LYS A 356 -20.00 7.03 12.72
C LYS A 356 -18.68 7.66 13.22
N LYS A 357 -18.19 7.18 14.35
CA LYS A 357 -16.91 7.63 14.92
C LYS A 357 -15.74 7.14 14.06
N LEU A 358 -14.76 8.02 13.83
CA LEU A 358 -13.44 7.68 13.29
C LEU A 358 -12.42 7.71 14.43
N PRO A 359 -11.80 6.58 14.81
CA PRO A 359 -10.94 6.51 15.99
C PRO A 359 -9.46 6.83 15.72
N PHE A 360 -9.10 7.36 14.56
CA PHE A 360 -7.74 7.72 14.17
C PHE A 360 -7.74 8.95 13.26
N HIS A 361 -6.56 9.57 13.12
CA HIS A 361 -6.38 10.73 12.27
C HIS A 361 -5.82 10.33 10.90
N LEU A 362 -6.37 10.91 9.84
CA LEU A 362 -5.98 10.62 8.46
C LEU A 362 -6.17 11.86 7.57
N GLY A 363 -5.29 12.02 6.57
CA GLY A 363 -5.42 13.07 5.57
C GLY A 363 -5.11 14.48 6.07
N TYR A 364 -5.58 15.48 5.36
CA TYR A 364 -5.20 16.89 5.60
C TYR A 364 -5.76 17.47 6.90
N HIS A 365 -6.79 16.89 7.48
CA HIS A 365 -7.40 17.36 8.72
C HIS A 365 -6.78 16.77 10.01
N TRP A 366 -5.70 16.00 9.91
CA TRP A 366 -5.06 15.23 10.98
C TRP A 366 -4.84 16.00 12.30
N GLY A 367 -4.64 17.33 12.24
CA GLY A 367 -4.39 18.16 13.43
C GLY A 367 -5.63 18.86 13.99
N THR A 368 -6.81 18.64 13.44
CA THR A 368 -8.03 19.40 13.77
C THR A 368 -9.16 18.57 14.35
N ASN A 369 -9.02 17.26 14.49
CA ASN A 369 -10.09 16.30 14.80
C ASN A 369 -11.33 16.41 13.86
N LYS A 370 -11.08 16.80 12.62
CA LYS A 370 -12.09 16.96 11.56
C LYS A 370 -11.81 16.02 10.40
N ASP A 371 -11.12 14.93 10.69
CA ASP A 371 -10.87 13.89 9.68
C ASP A 371 -12.19 13.27 9.27
N SER A 372 -12.37 13.13 7.98
CA SER A 372 -13.54 12.51 7.36
C SER A 372 -13.12 11.31 6.53
N ILE A 373 -13.88 10.24 6.63
CA ILE A 373 -13.82 9.10 5.71
C ILE A 373 -15.23 8.83 5.20
N LEU A 374 -15.31 8.66 3.89
CA LEU A 374 -16.51 8.30 3.16
C LEU A 374 -16.31 6.90 2.59
N TYR A 375 -17.21 6.00 2.90
CA TYR A 375 -17.25 4.68 2.30
C TYR A 375 -18.49 4.57 1.43
N PHE A 376 -18.27 4.29 0.14
CA PHE A 376 -19.33 4.11 -0.84
C PHE A 376 -19.35 2.67 -1.34
N LYS A 377 -20.55 2.10 -1.38
CA LYS A 377 -20.81 0.81 -1.99
C LYS A 377 -21.81 0.96 -3.14
N LYS A 378 -21.40 0.54 -4.33
CA LYS A 378 -22.26 0.57 -5.51
C LYS A 378 -23.40 -0.43 -5.35
N LYS A 379 -24.61 0.01 -5.58
CA LYS A 379 -25.81 -0.83 -5.54
C LYS A 379 -25.78 -1.80 -6.72
N SER A 380 -26.08 -3.06 -6.48
CA SER A 380 -26.28 -4.02 -7.57
C SER A 380 -27.41 -3.51 -8.45
N ALA A 381 -27.21 -3.53 -9.77
CA ALA A 381 -28.31 -3.23 -10.69
C ALA A 381 -29.49 -4.15 -10.30
N ARG A 382 -30.62 -3.56 -9.92
CA ARG A 382 -31.85 -4.36 -9.77
C ARG A 382 -32.06 -5.05 -11.10
N ALA A 383 -32.00 -6.39 -11.11
CA ALA A 383 -32.45 -7.14 -12.28
C ALA A 383 -33.84 -6.59 -12.63
N ALA A 384 -33.94 -5.95 -13.79
CA ALA A 384 -35.22 -5.50 -14.29
C ALA A 384 -36.10 -6.75 -14.36
N ARG A 385 -37.09 -6.81 -13.48
CA ARG A 385 -38.15 -7.83 -13.50
C ARG A 385 -39.13 -7.51 -14.62
#